data_019390581defd16e3089a948ec4dcb17
#
_entry.id   019390581defd16e3089a948ec4dcb17
#
_cell.length_a   1.000
_cell.length_b   1.000
_cell.length_c   1.000
_cell.angle_alpha   90.00
_cell.angle_beta   90.00
_cell.angle_gamma   90.00
#
_symmetry.space_group_name_H-M   'P 1'
#
loop_
_entity.id
_entity.type
_entity.pdbx_description
1 polymer ?
#
loop_
_entity_poly.entity_id
_entity_poly.type
_entity_poly.pdbx_seq_one_letter_code
_entity_poly.pdbx_strand_id
1 'polypeptide(L)'
;MPRLLIVHHTPSPHLQAMFEAVVSGATDPEIEGVEVVRRPALTVAPIDMLEADGYLLGTPANLGYISGALKHAFDVCYYPCLDTTRGRSFGAYIHGNEGTEGAERAVDTITTGLGWVQAAETVVVMGRPTKADIEACWNLGATVAAQLMG
;
A
#
# COMPACT_ATOMS: atom_id res chain seq x y z
N MET A 1 13.12 -12.37 -10.03
CA MET A 1 12.73 -10.96 -10.19
C MET A 1 11.91 -10.54 -8.98
N PRO A 2 12.32 -9.50 -8.25
CA PRO A 2 11.54 -9.03 -7.11
C PRO A 2 10.13 -8.63 -7.52
N ARG A 3 9.19 -8.85 -6.61
CA ARG A 3 7.77 -8.55 -6.84
C ARG A 3 7.27 -7.53 -5.82
N LEU A 4 6.63 -6.48 -6.31
CA LEU A 4 5.92 -5.49 -5.50
C LEU A 4 4.42 -5.75 -5.63
N LEU A 5 3.77 -6.01 -4.49
CA LEU A 5 2.32 -6.20 -4.46
C LEU A 5 1.63 -4.93 -3.97
N ILE A 6 0.70 -4.43 -4.77
CA ILE A 6 -0.16 -3.32 -4.38
C ILE A 6 -1.51 -3.90 -3.95
N VAL A 7 -1.79 -3.81 -2.65
CA VAL A 7 -3.06 -4.23 -2.06
C VAL A 7 -3.90 -2.98 -1.86
N HIS A 8 -5.03 -2.90 -2.55
CA HIS A 8 -5.78 -1.66 -2.56
C HIS A 8 -7.29 -1.86 -2.46
N HIS A 9 -7.96 -0.88 -1.87
CA HIS A 9 -9.39 -0.72 -1.94
C HIS A 9 -9.66 0.68 -2.48
N THR A 10 -10.26 0.77 -3.66
CA THR A 10 -10.36 2.00 -4.44
C THR A 10 -11.82 2.31 -4.77
N PRO A 11 -12.63 2.77 -3.77
CA PRO A 11 -14.07 2.93 -3.96
C PRO A 11 -14.48 4.32 -4.46
N SER A 12 -13.56 5.26 -4.69
CA SER A 12 -13.90 6.63 -5.03
C SER A 12 -13.03 7.19 -6.13
N PRO A 13 -13.50 8.24 -6.86
CA PRO A 13 -12.68 8.90 -7.88
C PRO A 13 -11.38 9.51 -7.32
N HIS A 14 -11.42 10.06 -6.11
CA HIS A 14 -10.23 10.65 -5.48
C HIS A 14 -9.18 9.58 -5.21
N LEU A 15 -9.60 8.47 -4.65
CA LEU A 15 -8.70 7.36 -4.36
C LEU A 15 -8.21 6.68 -5.64
N GLN A 16 -9.05 6.64 -6.69
CA GLN A 16 -8.65 6.15 -8.00
C GLN A 16 -7.49 6.97 -8.58
N ALA A 17 -7.57 8.29 -8.48
CA ALA A 17 -6.48 9.17 -8.93
C ALA A 17 -5.17 8.91 -8.18
N MET A 18 -5.26 8.70 -6.88
CA MET A 18 -4.10 8.36 -6.05
C MET A 18 -3.52 6.99 -6.44
N PHE A 19 -4.38 6.00 -6.60
CA PHE A 19 -3.99 4.64 -7.01
C PHE A 19 -3.26 4.65 -8.36
N GLU A 20 -3.81 5.34 -9.35
CA GLU A 20 -3.19 5.43 -10.68
C GLU A 20 -1.82 6.09 -10.61
N ALA A 21 -1.66 7.12 -9.80
CA ALA A 21 -0.37 7.78 -9.60
C ALA A 21 0.66 6.84 -8.95
N VAL A 22 0.25 6.10 -7.93
CA VAL A 22 1.12 5.11 -7.27
C VAL A 22 1.56 4.03 -8.27
N VAL A 23 0.64 3.49 -9.05
CA VAL A 23 0.95 2.49 -10.08
C VAL A 23 1.90 3.07 -11.12
N SER A 24 1.65 4.29 -11.58
CA SER A 24 2.50 4.97 -12.56
C SER A 24 3.94 5.12 -12.04
N GLY A 25 4.10 5.55 -10.78
CA GLY A 25 5.42 5.67 -10.19
C GLY A 25 6.12 4.33 -10.03
N ALA A 26 5.40 3.32 -9.57
CA ALA A 26 5.96 1.98 -9.36
C ALA A 26 6.38 1.29 -10.67
N THR A 27 5.75 1.66 -11.77
CA THR A 27 6.01 1.07 -13.10
C THR A 27 6.82 2.00 -14.00
N ASP A 28 7.48 3.01 -13.43
CA ASP A 28 8.32 3.92 -14.22
C ASP A 28 9.38 3.12 -14.98
N PRO A 29 9.62 3.43 -16.29
CA PRO A 29 10.58 2.68 -17.09
C PRO A 29 12.01 2.69 -16.57
N GLU A 30 12.39 3.66 -15.74
CA GLU A 30 13.71 3.69 -15.13
C GLU A 30 13.86 2.67 -13.99
N ILE A 31 12.76 2.14 -13.50
CA ILE A 31 12.77 1.09 -12.46
C ILE A 31 12.72 -0.26 -13.17
N GLU A 32 13.87 -0.88 -13.32
CA GLU A 32 14.01 -2.13 -14.05
C GLU A 32 14.06 -3.34 -13.14
N GLY A 33 13.54 -4.46 -13.61
CA GLY A 33 13.67 -5.74 -12.91
C GLY A 33 12.76 -5.94 -11.71
N VAL A 34 11.69 -5.14 -11.59
CA VAL A 34 10.69 -5.29 -10.55
C VAL A 34 9.34 -5.61 -11.18
N GLU A 35 8.74 -6.71 -10.79
CA GLU A 35 7.39 -7.06 -11.22
C GLU A 35 6.38 -6.37 -10.30
N VAL A 36 5.46 -5.60 -10.86
CA VAL A 36 4.41 -4.91 -10.09
C VAL A 36 3.10 -5.65 -10.31
N VAL A 37 2.54 -6.15 -9.20
CA VAL A 37 1.26 -6.86 -9.20
C VAL A 37 0.29 -6.07 -8.34
N ARG A 38 -0.90 -5.80 -8.84
CA ARG A 38 -1.96 -5.11 -8.07
C ARG A 38 -3.14 -6.03 -7.87
N ARG A 39 -3.65 -6.04 -6.64
CA ARG A 39 -4.80 -6.86 -6.25
C ARG A 39 -5.77 -6.04 -5.42
N PRO A 40 -7.06 -6.02 -5.77
CA PRO A 40 -8.08 -5.52 -4.85
C PRO A 40 -8.01 -6.28 -3.53
N ALA A 41 -8.12 -5.56 -2.41
CA ALA A 41 -7.91 -6.12 -1.09
C ALA A 41 -8.77 -7.36 -0.80
N LEU A 42 -10.03 -7.37 -1.26
CA LEU A 42 -10.92 -8.50 -1.03
C LEU A 42 -10.52 -9.78 -1.79
N THR A 43 -9.64 -9.67 -2.79
CA THR A 43 -9.20 -10.82 -3.58
C THR A 43 -7.82 -11.33 -3.19
N VAL A 44 -7.16 -10.67 -2.23
CA VAL A 44 -5.81 -11.06 -1.81
C VAL A 44 -5.86 -12.37 -1.01
N ALA A 45 -5.01 -13.31 -1.41
CA ALA A 45 -4.82 -14.57 -0.70
C ALA A 45 -3.43 -14.59 -0.05
N PRO A 46 -3.20 -15.46 0.96
CA PRO A 46 -1.89 -15.55 1.60
C PRO A 46 -0.72 -15.72 0.63
N ILE A 47 -0.91 -16.50 -0.43
CA ILE A 47 0.15 -16.74 -1.41
C ILE A 47 0.58 -15.45 -2.12
N ASP A 48 -0.35 -14.53 -2.36
CA ASP A 48 -0.03 -13.25 -2.98
C ASP A 48 0.96 -12.46 -2.12
N MET A 49 0.71 -12.42 -0.81
CA MET A 49 1.61 -11.73 0.12
C MET A 49 2.92 -12.47 0.33
N LEU A 50 2.88 -13.79 0.40
CA LEU A 50 4.08 -14.59 0.62
C LEU A 50 5.06 -14.49 -0.55
N GLU A 51 4.57 -14.40 -1.77
CA GLU A 51 5.41 -14.30 -2.97
C GLU A 51 5.93 -12.88 -3.24
N ALA A 52 5.39 -11.87 -2.57
CA ALA A 52 5.84 -10.50 -2.75
C ALA A 52 7.07 -10.19 -1.91
N ASP A 53 7.95 -9.35 -2.43
CA ASP A 53 9.16 -8.88 -1.74
C ASP A 53 8.96 -7.52 -1.08
N GLY A 54 7.91 -6.81 -1.48
CA GLY A 54 7.52 -5.53 -0.91
C GLY A 54 6.05 -5.25 -1.16
N TYR A 55 5.52 -4.26 -0.46
CA TYR A 55 4.08 -4.00 -0.44
C TYR A 55 3.77 -2.51 -0.54
N LEU A 56 2.69 -2.18 -1.26
CA LEU A 56 2.03 -0.89 -1.19
C LEU A 56 0.59 -1.13 -0.75
N LEU A 57 0.14 -0.37 0.24
CA LEU A 57 -1.18 -0.52 0.82
C LEU A 57 -1.99 0.74 0.54
N GLY A 58 -3.14 0.59 -0.11
CA GLY A 58 -4.02 1.70 -0.43
C GLY A 58 -5.40 1.53 0.18
N THR A 59 -5.87 2.52 0.93
CA THR A 59 -7.13 2.43 1.63
C THR A 59 -7.81 3.77 1.82
N PRO A 60 -9.15 3.84 1.76
CA PRO A 60 -9.84 4.97 2.35
C PRO A 60 -9.79 4.87 3.88
N ALA A 61 -9.94 6.01 4.54
CA ALA A 61 -10.22 6.06 5.98
C ALA A 61 -11.73 5.97 6.16
N ASN A 62 -12.22 4.87 6.69
CA ASN A 62 -13.63 4.63 6.93
C ASN A 62 -13.89 4.53 8.42
N LEU A 63 -14.80 5.35 8.92
CA LEU A 63 -15.19 5.32 10.35
C LEU A 63 -13.99 5.39 11.29
N GLY A 64 -13.00 6.20 10.94
CA GLY A 64 -11.80 6.38 11.75
C GLY A 64 -10.81 5.21 11.71
N TYR A 65 -10.91 4.35 10.70
CA TYR A 65 -10.09 3.14 10.60
C TYR A 65 -9.77 2.85 9.13
N ILE A 66 -8.98 1.82 8.85
CA ILE A 66 -8.79 1.33 7.48
C ILE A 66 -10.10 0.72 6.96
N SER A 67 -10.22 0.58 5.64
CA SER A 67 -11.43 -0.04 5.07
C SER A 67 -11.58 -1.48 5.54
N GLY A 68 -12.84 -1.94 5.61
CA GLY A 68 -13.14 -3.33 5.90
C GLY A 68 -12.47 -4.28 4.90
N ALA A 69 -12.36 -3.87 3.64
CA ALA A 69 -11.70 -4.66 2.61
C ALA A 69 -10.21 -4.88 2.92
N LEU A 70 -9.48 -3.83 3.31
CA LEU A 70 -8.07 -3.96 3.66
C LEU A 70 -7.91 -4.75 4.96
N LYS A 71 -8.76 -4.50 5.96
CA LYS A 71 -8.74 -5.28 7.20
C LYS A 71 -8.98 -6.76 6.93
N HIS A 72 -9.92 -7.07 6.02
CA HIS A 72 -10.19 -8.45 5.61
C HIS A 72 -8.93 -9.10 5.03
N ALA A 73 -8.21 -8.41 4.15
CA ALA A 73 -6.96 -8.93 3.60
C ALA A 73 -5.97 -9.30 4.70
N PHE A 74 -5.82 -8.45 5.71
CA PHE A 74 -4.95 -8.75 6.85
C PHE A 74 -5.49 -9.86 7.74
N ASP A 75 -6.81 -9.93 7.96
CA ASP A 75 -7.40 -11.03 8.72
C ASP A 75 -7.11 -12.38 8.06
N VAL A 76 -7.13 -12.45 6.74
CA VAL A 76 -6.85 -13.67 5.98
C VAL A 76 -5.35 -14.00 5.96
N CYS A 77 -4.50 -12.98 5.83
CA CYS A 77 -3.08 -13.16 5.54
C CYS A 77 -2.15 -13.04 6.75
N TYR A 78 -2.60 -12.46 7.86
CA TYR A 78 -1.71 -12.10 8.96
C TYR A 78 -0.92 -13.30 9.49
N TYR A 79 -1.61 -14.34 9.94
CA TYR A 79 -0.93 -15.49 10.54
C TYR A 79 -0.10 -16.29 9.54
N PRO A 80 -0.56 -16.54 8.30
CA PRO A 80 0.30 -17.17 7.30
C PRO A 80 1.59 -16.40 6.99
N CYS A 81 1.54 -15.06 7.07
CA CYS A 81 2.68 -14.20 6.76
C CYS A 81 3.57 -13.89 7.96
N LEU A 82 3.06 -14.12 9.18
CA LEU A 82 3.78 -13.81 10.41
C LEU A 82 5.11 -14.58 10.43
N ASP A 83 6.19 -13.87 10.77
CA ASP A 83 7.56 -14.36 10.80
C ASP A 83 8.16 -14.71 9.42
N THR A 84 7.35 -15.02 8.41
CA THR A 84 7.83 -15.35 7.07
C THR A 84 8.18 -14.09 6.27
N THR A 85 7.41 -13.02 6.44
CA THR A 85 7.59 -11.78 5.65
C THR A 85 8.33 -10.69 6.44
N ARG A 86 8.88 -11.01 7.60
CA ARG A 86 9.59 -10.05 8.45
C ARG A 86 10.72 -9.37 7.69
N GLY A 87 10.82 -8.04 7.85
CA GLY A 87 11.83 -7.21 7.22
C GLY A 87 11.51 -6.76 5.80
N ARG A 88 10.41 -7.21 5.22
CA ARG A 88 10.01 -6.75 3.88
C ARG A 88 9.53 -5.30 3.94
N SER A 89 9.81 -4.55 2.87
CA SER A 89 9.49 -3.13 2.79
C SER A 89 8.03 -2.89 2.45
N PHE A 90 7.47 -1.80 2.99
CA PHE A 90 6.13 -1.36 2.59
C PHE A 90 6.02 0.16 2.53
N GLY A 91 5.00 0.63 1.83
CA GLY A 91 4.52 1.99 1.87
C GLY A 91 3.01 2.00 1.85
N ALA A 92 2.39 3.12 2.19
CA ALA A 92 0.94 3.22 2.26
C ALA A 92 0.44 4.58 1.78
N TYR A 93 -0.77 4.60 1.24
CA TYR A 93 -1.48 5.84 0.92
C TYR A 93 -2.92 5.74 1.42
N ILE A 94 -3.41 6.82 2.00
CA ILE A 94 -4.70 6.89 2.68
C ILE A 94 -5.45 8.13 2.21
N HIS A 95 -6.72 7.96 1.90
CA HIS A 95 -7.62 9.08 1.56
C HIS A 95 -8.81 9.09 2.50
N GLY A 96 -9.19 10.27 2.96
CA GLY A 96 -10.40 10.46 3.75
C GLY A 96 -10.84 11.90 3.74
N ASN A 97 -12.03 12.14 4.29
CA ASN A 97 -12.51 13.50 4.55
C ASN A 97 -12.23 13.89 6.00
N GLU A 98 -12.11 12.90 6.87
CA GLU A 98 -11.76 13.03 8.27
C GLU A 98 -11.34 11.67 8.83
N GLY A 99 -10.83 11.64 10.05
CA GLY A 99 -10.53 10.38 10.75
C GLY A 99 -9.36 9.58 10.18
N THR A 100 -8.47 10.23 9.45
CA THR A 100 -7.32 9.56 8.83
C THR A 100 -6.31 9.04 9.85
N GLU A 101 -6.22 9.66 11.03
CA GLU A 101 -5.28 9.27 12.08
C GLU A 101 -5.51 7.83 12.55
N GLY A 102 -6.77 7.41 12.64
CA GLY A 102 -7.11 6.03 13.02
C GLY A 102 -6.69 5.03 11.96
N ALA A 103 -6.83 5.39 10.68
CA ALA A 103 -6.35 4.56 9.58
C ALA A 103 -4.82 4.45 9.59
N GLU A 104 -4.13 5.55 9.83
CA GLU A 104 -2.66 5.55 9.95
C GLU A 104 -2.20 4.65 11.08
N ARG A 105 -2.83 4.75 12.26
CA ARG A 105 -2.51 3.89 13.40
C ARG A 105 -2.75 2.41 13.11
N ALA A 106 -3.83 2.10 12.40
CA ALA A 106 -4.14 0.71 12.04
C ALA A 106 -3.07 0.12 11.13
N VAL A 107 -2.65 0.87 10.12
CA VAL A 107 -1.54 0.45 9.23
C VAL A 107 -0.28 0.22 10.05
N ASP A 108 0.09 1.16 10.91
CA ASP A 108 1.29 1.04 11.75
C ASP A 108 1.23 -0.17 12.67
N THR A 109 0.10 -0.39 13.33
CA THR A 109 -0.06 -1.50 14.27
C THR A 109 0.08 -2.84 13.56
N ILE A 110 -0.60 -3.00 12.43
CA ILE A 110 -0.60 -4.27 11.70
C ILE A 110 0.76 -4.56 11.08
N THR A 111 1.37 -3.57 10.43
CA THR A 111 2.67 -3.75 9.78
C THR A 111 3.80 -3.95 10.79
N THR A 112 3.73 -3.29 11.94
CA THR A 112 4.67 -3.51 13.04
C THR A 112 4.56 -4.95 13.55
N GLY A 113 3.35 -5.46 13.71
CA GLY A 113 3.12 -6.85 14.10
C GLY A 113 3.70 -7.84 13.11
N LEU A 114 3.61 -7.55 11.82
CA LEU A 114 4.20 -8.38 10.75
C LEU A 114 5.72 -8.24 10.65
N GLY A 115 6.30 -7.22 11.30
CA GLY A 115 7.72 -6.94 11.20
C GLY A 115 8.13 -6.32 9.87
N TRP A 116 7.19 -5.73 9.14
CA TRP A 116 7.50 -5.02 7.90
C TRP A 116 8.21 -3.69 8.20
N VAL A 117 9.02 -3.24 7.25
CA VAL A 117 9.83 -2.03 7.38
C VAL A 117 9.28 -0.93 6.47
N GLN A 118 8.94 0.21 7.05
CA GLN A 118 8.42 1.33 6.29
C GLN A 118 9.50 1.92 5.38
N ALA A 119 9.22 1.93 4.08
CA ALA A 119 10.17 2.39 3.06
C ALA A 119 10.04 3.88 2.73
N ALA A 120 8.88 4.47 3.03
CA ALA A 120 8.58 5.87 2.75
C ALA A 120 7.46 6.34 3.68
N GLU A 121 7.36 7.65 3.89
CA GLU A 121 6.25 8.20 4.68
C GLU A 121 4.91 7.87 4.03
N THR A 122 3.92 7.58 4.86
CA THR A 122 2.54 7.37 4.41
C THR A 122 2.02 8.67 3.77
N VAL A 123 1.44 8.55 2.58
CA VAL A 123 0.77 9.67 1.92
C VAL A 123 -0.67 9.72 2.41
N VAL A 124 -1.04 10.83 3.04
CA VAL A 124 -2.39 11.05 3.56
C VAL A 124 -3.00 12.25 2.85
N VAL A 125 -4.15 12.04 2.21
CA VAL A 125 -4.85 13.09 1.48
C VAL A 125 -6.25 13.24 2.03
N MET A 126 -6.63 14.46 2.40
CA MET A 126 -7.97 14.79 2.85
C MET A 126 -8.70 15.60 1.78
N GLY A 127 -9.89 15.13 1.39
CA GLY A 127 -10.67 15.79 0.37
C GLY A 127 -10.10 15.59 -1.03
N ARG A 128 -10.28 16.59 -1.89
CA ARG A 128 -9.81 16.51 -3.27
C ARG A 128 -8.29 16.52 -3.35
N PRO A 129 -7.65 15.55 -4.00
CA PRO A 129 -6.21 15.55 -4.15
C PRO A 129 -5.72 16.75 -4.97
N THR A 130 -4.68 17.41 -4.48
CA THR A 130 -4.00 18.48 -5.21
C THR A 130 -2.97 17.87 -6.15
N LYS A 131 -2.37 18.72 -7.01
CA LYS A 131 -1.27 18.28 -7.86
C LYS A 131 -0.09 17.76 -7.02
N ALA A 132 0.21 18.42 -5.91
CA ALA A 132 1.28 17.99 -5.01
C ALA A 132 0.96 16.63 -4.37
N ASP A 133 -0.31 16.37 -4.03
CA ASP A 133 -0.74 15.08 -3.50
C ASP A 133 -0.54 13.95 -4.50
N ILE A 134 -0.87 14.20 -5.77
CA ILE A 134 -0.69 13.22 -6.85
C ILE A 134 0.80 12.96 -7.08
N GLU A 135 1.65 13.99 -7.05
CA GLU A 135 3.10 13.81 -7.13
C GLU A 135 3.63 12.97 -5.96
N ALA A 136 3.12 13.21 -4.75
CA ALA A 136 3.50 12.42 -3.58
C ALA A 136 3.15 10.95 -3.74
N CYS A 137 1.99 10.66 -4.32
CA CYS A 137 1.58 9.28 -4.63
C CYS A 137 2.50 8.64 -5.67
N TRP A 138 2.84 9.37 -6.72
CA TRP A 138 3.77 8.88 -7.73
C TRP A 138 5.14 8.57 -7.08
N ASN A 139 5.65 9.50 -6.29
CA ASN A 139 6.92 9.32 -5.58
C ASN A 139 6.90 8.13 -4.63
N LEU A 140 5.78 7.93 -3.94
CA LEU A 140 5.60 6.77 -3.06
C LEU A 140 5.78 5.46 -3.83
N GLY A 141 5.07 5.32 -4.94
CA GLY A 141 5.16 4.13 -5.79
C GLY A 141 6.57 3.91 -6.32
N ALA A 142 7.19 4.96 -6.83
CA ALA A 142 8.54 4.91 -7.37
C ALA A 142 9.57 4.55 -6.29
N THR A 143 9.47 5.15 -5.11
CA THR A 143 10.41 4.91 -4.01
C THR A 143 10.38 3.46 -3.54
N VAL A 144 9.18 2.93 -3.30
CA VAL A 144 9.03 1.55 -2.81
C VAL A 144 9.50 0.55 -3.87
N ALA A 145 9.14 0.77 -5.14
CA ALA A 145 9.58 -0.11 -6.22
C ALA A 145 11.11 -0.04 -6.42
N ALA A 146 11.68 1.16 -6.39
CA ALA A 146 13.12 1.34 -6.59
C ALA A 146 13.96 0.62 -5.52
N GLN A 147 13.47 0.55 -4.30
CA GLN A 147 14.16 -0.15 -3.22
C GLN A 147 14.25 -1.67 -3.44
N LEU A 148 13.40 -2.21 -4.31
CA LEU A 148 13.42 -3.64 -4.65
C LEU A 148 14.35 -3.95 -5.83
N MET A 149 14.88 -2.94 -6.50
CA MET A 149 15.86 -3.16 -7.57
C MET A 149 17.11 -3.82 -7.02
N GLY A 150 17.58 -4.78 -7.75
CA GLY A 150 18.77 -5.54 -7.38
C GLY A 150 20.08 -4.81 -7.59
#